data_a33c1e6f35c519e6e6c0dc146f1b4a02
#
_entry.id   a33c1e6f35c519e6e6c0dc146f1b4a02
#
_cell.length_a   1.000
_cell.length_b   1.000
_cell.length_c   1.000
_cell.angle_alpha   90.00
_cell.angle_beta   90.00
_cell.angle_gamma   90.00
#
_symmetry.space_group_name_H-M   'P 1'
#
loop_
_entity.id
_entity.type
_entity.pdbx_description
1 polymer ?
#
loop_
_entity_poly.entity_id
_entity_poly.type
_entity_poly.pdbx_seq_one_letter_code
_entity_poly.pdbx_strand_id
1 'polypeptide(L)'
;MEIVIVVVIVGILAAIALPSYQAQMRKGHRATAQSYMMDLAQRQAQYLLDARAYASAEAQLGYSSTPADVAQYYTIDPFAVPAVSPPAFTITARAIGAQAADGNLTIDNQGTKTPSDKW
;
A
#
# COMPACT_ATOMS: atom_id res chain seq x y z
N MET A 1 24.02 -42.53 -0.38
CA MET A 1 22.89 -42.68 0.57
C MET A 1 22.70 -41.43 1.40
N GLU A 2 23.71 -40.96 2.09
CA GLU A 2 23.65 -39.78 2.96
C GLU A 2 23.35 -38.48 2.23
N ILE A 3 23.90 -38.29 1.03
CA ILE A 3 23.66 -37.11 0.19
C ILE A 3 22.18 -37.04 -0.23
N VAL A 4 21.58 -38.18 -0.53
CA VAL A 4 20.16 -38.23 -0.92
C VAL A 4 19.24 -37.79 0.22
N ILE A 5 19.55 -38.20 1.45
CA ILE A 5 18.79 -37.80 2.64
C ILE A 5 18.90 -36.29 2.86
N VAL A 6 20.09 -35.73 2.71
CA VAL A 6 20.33 -34.28 2.84
C VAL A 6 19.52 -33.50 1.80
N VAL A 7 19.50 -33.93 0.56
CA VAL A 7 18.74 -33.28 -0.54
C VAL A 7 17.24 -33.32 -0.24
N VAL A 8 16.73 -34.43 0.27
CA VAL A 8 15.31 -34.56 0.64
C VAL A 8 14.96 -33.59 1.77
N ILE A 9 15.77 -33.49 2.80
CA ILE A 9 15.55 -32.55 3.91
C ILE A 9 15.55 -31.09 3.43
N VAL A 10 16.52 -30.72 2.60
CA VAL A 10 16.62 -29.37 2.03
C VAL A 10 15.39 -29.07 1.16
N GLY A 11 14.91 -30.03 0.39
CA GLY A 11 13.70 -29.89 -0.44
C GLY A 11 12.46 -29.63 0.40
N ILE A 12 12.28 -30.34 1.49
CA ILE A 12 11.16 -30.16 2.41
C ILE A 12 11.22 -28.78 3.07
N LEU A 13 12.39 -28.37 3.55
CA LEU A 13 12.58 -27.05 4.18
C LEU A 13 12.33 -25.92 3.18
N ALA A 14 12.79 -26.07 1.94
CA ALA A 14 12.57 -25.07 0.88
C ALA A 14 11.08 -24.92 0.56
N ALA A 15 10.32 -26.01 0.56
CA ALA A 15 8.88 -25.99 0.28
C ALA A 15 8.10 -25.21 1.34
N ILE A 16 8.57 -25.19 2.58
CA ILE A 16 7.97 -24.42 3.68
C ILE A 16 8.45 -22.96 3.66
N ALA A 17 9.74 -22.75 3.38
CA ALA A 17 10.38 -21.43 3.47
C ALA A 17 9.91 -20.47 2.39
N LEU A 18 9.71 -20.91 1.15
CA LEU A 18 9.34 -20.04 0.02
C LEU A 18 7.99 -19.33 0.21
N PRO A 19 6.90 -20.01 0.56
CA PRO A 19 5.63 -19.31 0.82
C PRO A 19 5.72 -18.31 1.97
N SER A 20 6.45 -18.66 3.04
CA SER A 20 6.67 -17.77 4.18
C SER A 20 7.47 -16.53 3.78
N TYR A 21 8.49 -16.70 2.96
CA TYR A 21 9.30 -15.60 2.45
C TYR A 21 8.46 -14.64 1.61
N GLN A 22 7.63 -15.16 0.71
CA GLN A 22 6.73 -14.35 -0.12
C GLN A 22 5.74 -13.56 0.73
N ALA A 23 5.20 -14.15 1.78
CA ALA A 23 4.30 -13.47 2.71
C ALA A 23 5.00 -12.31 3.41
N GLN A 24 6.24 -12.47 3.82
CA GLN A 24 7.05 -11.41 4.44
C GLN A 24 7.35 -10.29 3.46
N MET A 25 7.65 -10.61 2.20
CA MET A 25 7.87 -9.62 1.15
C MET A 25 6.60 -8.78 0.91
N ARG A 26 5.44 -9.42 0.85
CA ARG A 26 4.16 -8.71 0.69
C ARG A 26 3.89 -7.76 1.84
N LYS A 27 4.18 -8.18 3.08
CA LYS A 27 4.07 -7.32 4.26
C LYS A 27 4.98 -6.10 4.17
N GLY A 28 6.21 -6.29 3.73
CA GLY A 28 7.18 -5.21 3.54
C GLY A 28 6.70 -4.20 2.50
N HIS A 29 6.22 -4.65 1.35
CA HIS A 29 5.67 -3.80 0.30
C HIS A 29 4.43 -3.06 0.79
N ARG A 30 3.56 -3.75 1.53
CA ARG A 30 2.38 -3.14 2.13
C ARG A 30 2.75 -2.03 3.12
N ALA A 31 3.74 -2.27 3.98
CA ALA A 31 4.20 -1.27 4.95
C ALA A 31 4.72 -0.01 4.26
N THR A 32 5.46 -0.16 3.16
CA THR A 32 5.96 0.95 2.35
C THR A 32 4.80 1.76 1.76
N ALA A 33 3.80 1.08 1.20
CA ALA A 33 2.62 1.74 0.65
C ALA A 33 1.79 2.45 1.73
N GLN A 34 1.63 1.83 2.89
CA GLN A 34 0.92 2.42 4.01
C GLN A 34 1.60 3.70 4.51
N SER A 35 2.91 3.68 4.60
CA SER A 35 3.70 4.83 5.00
C SER A 35 3.51 5.99 4.01
N TYR A 36 3.54 5.69 2.72
CA TYR A 36 3.29 6.68 1.67
C TYR A 36 1.87 7.24 1.75
N MET A 37 0.87 6.37 1.95
CA MET A 37 -0.53 6.79 2.07
C MET A 37 -0.76 7.69 3.28
N MET A 38 -0.11 7.40 4.40
CA MET A 38 -0.17 8.26 5.58
C MET A 38 0.46 9.64 5.32
N ASP A 39 1.55 9.69 4.58
CA ASP A 39 2.16 10.96 4.18
C ASP A 39 1.23 11.75 3.26
N LEU A 40 0.58 11.08 2.30
CA LEU A 40 -0.43 11.73 1.45
C LEU A 40 -1.58 12.29 2.28
N ALA A 41 -2.05 11.54 3.27
CA ALA A 41 -3.14 11.99 4.13
C ALA A 41 -2.75 13.24 4.94
N GLN A 42 -1.51 13.31 5.42
CA GLN A 42 -1.00 14.50 6.12
C GLN A 42 -0.91 15.69 5.19
N ARG A 43 -0.44 15.48 3.96
CA ARG A 43 -0.37 16.54 2.95
C ARG A 43 -1.75 17.03 2.54
N GLN A 44 -2.74 16.14 2.51
CA GLN A 44 -4.13 16.51 2.28
C GLN A 44 -4.64 17.47 3.35
N ALA A 45 -4.31 17.22 4.61
CA ALA A 45 -4.71 18.10 5.69
C ALA A 45 -4.12 19.52 5.52
N GLN A 46 -2.86 19.62 5.10
CA GLN A 46 -2.21 20.90 4.81
C GLN A 46 -2.83 21.57 3.57
N TYR A 47 -3.09 20.79 2.53
CA TYR A 47 -3.70 21.28 1.30
C TYR A 47 -5.08 21.87 1.56
N LEU A 48 -5.87 21.23 2.42
CA LEU A 48 -7.18 21.73 2.82
C LEU A 48 -7.11 23.11 3.46
N LEU A 49 -6.09 23.33 4.31
CA LEU A 49 -5.89 24.64 4.95
C LEU A 49 -5.58 25.73 3.94
N ASP A 50 -4.81 25.41 2.90
CA ASP A 50 -4.39 26.38 1.89
C ASP A 50 -5.45 26.60 0.82
N ALA A 51 -6.06 25.52 0.31
CA ALA A 51 -6.96 25.54 -0.83
C ALA A 51 -8.43 25.46 -0.47
N ARG A 52 -8.75 25.21 0.78
CA ARG A 52 -10.12 25.01 1.32
C ARG A 52 -10.85 23.81 0.69
N ALA A 53 -10.11 22.92 0.07
CA ALA A 53 -10.60 21.67 -0.52
C ALA A 53 -9.47 20.66 -0.53
N TYR A 54 -9.82 19.37 -0.60
CA TYR A 54 -8.81 18.33 -0.72
C TYR A 54 -8.32 18.20 -2.17
N ALA A 55 -7.07 17.77 -2.33
CA ALA A 55 -6.49 17.48 -3.63
C ALA A 55 -7.11 16.20 -4.21
N SER A 56 -7.24 16.15 -5.53
CA SER A 56 -7.76 14.99 -6.25
C SER A 56 -6.67 14.10 -6.85
N ALA A 57 -5.41 14.52 -6.77
CA ALA A 57 -4.29 13.78 -7.32
C ALA A 57 -3.00 14.04 -6.54
N GLU A 58 -2.07 13.10 -6.65
CA GLU A 58 -0.75 13.20 -6.01
C GLU A 58 0.03 14.44 -6.43
N ALA A 59 -0.11 14.83 -7.70
CA ALA A 59 0.61 15.99 -8.22
C ALA A 59 0.29 17.28 -7.47
N GLN A 60 -0.94 17.43 -7.00
CA GLN A 60 -1.37 18.59 -6.24
C GLN A 60 -0.73 18.62 -4.84
N LEU A 61 -0.28 17.48 -4.35
CA LEU A 61 0.37 17.35 -3.05
C LEU A 61 1.90 17.43 -3.13
N GLY A 62 2.44 17.69 -4.33
CA GLY A 62 3.87 17.84 -4.54
C GLY A 62 4.58 16.60 -5.05
N TYR A 63 3.86 15.55 -5.40
CA TYR A 63 4.44 14.36 -6.02
C TYR A 63 4.18 14.37 -7.52
N SER A 64 5.22 14.44 -8.33
CA SER A 64 5.08 14.34 -9.79
C SER A 64 4.66 12.94 -10.24
N SER A 65 5.00 11.93 -9.46
CA SER A 65 4.62 10.53 -9.70
C SER A 65 4.69 9.76 -8.38
N THR A 66 4.05 8.59 -8.34
CA THR A 66 4.18 7.67 -7.20
C THR A 66 5.65 7.23 -7.07
N PRO A 67 6.22 7.25 -5.85
CA PRO A 67 7.59 6.76 -5.65
C PRO A 67 7.78 5.34 -6.18
N ALA A 68 8.95 5.04 -6.75
CA ALA A 68 9.20 3.77 -7.42
C ALA A 68 9.02 2.55 -6.51
N ASP A 69 9.38 2.67 -5.24
CA ASP A 69 9.24 1.58 -4.26
C ASP A 69 7.79 1.26 -3.92
N VAL A 70 6.86 2.17 -4.17
CA VAL A 70 5.41 1.95 -4.07
C VAL A 70 4.84 1.54 -5.44
N ALA A 71 5.22 2.26 -6.50
CA ALA A 71 4.67 2.08 -7.86
C ALA A 71 4.89 0.67 -8.43
N GLN A 72 5.93 -0.04 -7.98
CA GLN A 72 6.20 -1.41 -8.41
C GLN A 72 5.13 -2.38 -7.95
N TYR A 73 4.43 -2.10 -6.85
CA TYR A 73 3.52 -3.04 -6.20
C TYR A 73 2.11 -2.51 -6.05
N TYR A 74 1.92 -1.20 -6.12
CA TYR A 74 0.64 -0.53 -5.97
C TYR A 74 0.47 0.58 -6.98
N THR A 75 -0.76 0.74 -7.45
CA THR A 75 -1.17 1.92 -8.23
C THR A 75 -2.02 2.79 -7.31
N ILE A 76 -1.67 4.05 -7.19
CA ILE A 76 -2.48 5.01 -6.44
C ILE A 76 -3.55 5.55 -7.39
N ASP A 77 -4.80 5.23 -7.13
CA ASP A 77 -5.92 5.72 -7.92
C ASP A 77 -6.11 7.22 -7.68
N PRO A 78 -6.74 7.97 -8.60
CA PRO A 78 -7.15 9.34 -8.32
C PRO A 78 -7.96 9.40 -7.03
N PHE A 79 -7.68 10.41 -6.21
CA PHE A 79 -8.33 10.51 -4.91
C PHE A 79 -9.83 10.74 -5.07
N ALA A 80 -10.63 10.00 -4.33
CA ALA A 80 -12.06 10.22 -4.28
C ALA A 80 -12.34 11.42 -3.36
N VAL A 81 -12.80 12.52 -3.94
CA VAL A 81 -13.11 13.75 -3.21
C VAL A 81 -14.56 14.11 -3.50
N PRO A 82 -15.53 13.48 -2.80
CA PRO A 82 -16.94 13.75 -3.06
C PRO A 82 -17.31 15.18 -2.67
N ALA A 83 -18.32 15.73 -3.38
CA ALA A 83 -18.83 17.07 -3.11
C ALA A 83 -19.75 17.04 -1.90
N VAL A 84 -19.17 16.96 -0.71
CA VAL A 84 -19.89 16.89 0.57
C VAL A 84 -19.39 17.97 1.52
N SER A 85 -20.19 18.27 2.54
CA SER A 85 -19.82 19.18 3.60
C SER A 85 -20.05 18.50 4.95
N PRO A 86 -19.03 18.41 5.80
CA PRO A 86 -17.64 18.86 5.63
C PRO A 86 -16.89 18.10 4.52
N PRO A 87 -15.81 18.68 3.95
CA PRO A 87 -15.02 18.02 2.91
C PRO A 87 -14.46 16.67 3.34
N ALA A 88 -14.36 15.75 2.41
CA ALA A 88 -13.85 14.40 2.66
C ALA A 88 -12.96 13.93 1.50
N PHE A 89 -12.07 12.98 1.78
CA PHE A 89 -11.30 12.30 0.74
C PHE A 89 -11.13 10.82 1.10
N THR A 90 -10.88 10.02 0.08
CA THR A 90 -10.43 8.63 0.24
C THR A 90 -9.28 8.39 -0.73
N ILE A 91 -8.17 7.87 -0.23
CA ILE A 91 -7.01 7.48 -1.00
C ILE A 91 -6.99 5.96 -1.10
N THR A 92 -6.90 5.43 -2.33
CA THR A 92 -6.87 3.98 -2.57
C THR A 92 -5.54 3.62 -3.23
N ALA A 93 -4.83 2.67 -2.63
CA ALA A 93 -3.68 2.00 -3.21
C ALA A 93 -4.13 0.63 -3.71
N ARG A 94 -4.17 0.46 -5.02
CA ARG A 94 -4.58 -0.78 -5.65
C ARG A 94 -3.37 -1.68 -5.87
N ALA A 95 -3.39 -2.85 -5.25
CA ALA A 95 -2.31 -3.83 -5.38
C ALA A 95 -2.26 -4.38 -6.81
N ILE A 96 -1.07 -4.47 -7.37
CA ILE A 96 -0.83 -4.95 -8.73
C ILE A 96 0.22 -6.06 -8.74
N GLY A 97 0.22 -6.88 -9.79
CA GLY A 97 1.18 -7.96 -9.96
C GLY A 97 1.10 -8.97 -8.82
N ALA A 98 2.25 -9.39 -8.31
CA ALA A 98 2.32 -10.36 -7.21
C ALA A 98 1.72 -9.85 -5.92
N GLN A 99 1.62 -8.53 -5.73
CA GLN A 99 1.04 -7.92 -4.54
C GLN A 99 -0.49 -7.98 -4.52
N ALA A 100 -1.12 -8.24 -5.67
CA ALA A 100 -2.58 -8.29 -5.79
C ALA A 100 -3.23 -9.31 -4.83
N ALA A 101 -2.53 -10.38 -4.47
CA ALA A 101 -3.00 -11.37 -3.50
C ALA A 101 -3.18 -10.78 -2.10
N ASP A 102 -2.45 -9.72 -1.76
CA ASP A 102 -2.55 -9.04 -0.46
C ASP A 102 -3.75 -8.09 -0.39
N GLY A 103 -4.26 -7.66 -1.54
CA GLY A 103 -5.43 -6.78 -1.64
C GLY A 103 -5.10 -5.30 -1.63
N ASN A 104 -6.14 -4.49 -1.77
CA ASN A 104 -6.03 -3.05 -1.84
C ASN A 104 -6.04 -2.41 -0.45
N LEU A 105 -5.51 -1.19 -0.35
CA LEU A 105 -5.47 -0.41 0.88
C LEU A 105 -6.21 0.91 0.68
N THR A 106 -6.92 1.38 1.70
CA THR A 106 -7.55 2.70 1.68
C THR A 106 -7.32 3.46 2.98
N ILE A 107 -7.32 4.78 2.89
CA ILE A 107 -7.30 5.68 4.03
C ILE A 107 -8.16 6.89 3.69
N ASP A 108 -8.88 7.43 4.67
CA ASP A 108 -9.75 8.59 4.47
C ASP A 108 -9.39 9.75 5.39
N ASN A 109 -10.15 10.84 5.29
CA ASN A 109 -9.93 12.07 6.07
C ASN A 109 -10.18 11.90 7.57
N GLN A 110 -10.89 10.85 7.97
CA GLN A 110 -11.14 10.54 9.38
C GLN A 110 -10.08 9.61 9.97
N GLY A 111 -9.12 9.19 9.15
CA GLY A 111 -8.10 8.24 9.54
C GLY A 111 -8.57 6.80 9.51
N THR A 112 -9.74 6.53 8.94
CA THR A 112 -10.23 5.16 8.76
C THR A 112 -9.37 4.45 7.72
N LYS A 113 -8.85 3.29 8.08
CA LYS A 113 -7.92 2.51 7.27
C LYS A 113 -8.53 1.15 6.98
N THR A 114 -8.50 0.73 5.73
CA THR A 114 -9.02 -0.57 5.33
C THR A 114 -8.01 -1.32 4.48
N PRO A 115 -7.96 -2.65 4.55
CA PRO A 115 -8.64 -3.48 5.54
C PRO A 115 -8.02 -3.28 6.93
N SER A 116 -8.86 -3.20 7.96
CA SER A 116 -8.44 -2.84 9.32
C SER A 116 -7.45 -3.83 9.94
N ASP A 117 -7.49 -5.08 9.49
CA ASP A 117 -6.62 -6.15 9.98
C ASP A 117 -5.20 -6.10 9.38
N LYS A 118 -4.95 -5.22 8.42
CA LYS A 118 -3.65 -5.14 7.71
C LYS A 118 -2.86 -3.87 7.99
N TRP A 119 -3.46 -2.93 8.68
CA TRP A 119 -2.79 -1.67 9.03
C TRP A 119 -2.12 -1.71 10.40
#